data_6259cd75cab67f3720cf85c9a236c48c
#
_entry.id   6259cd75cab67f3720cf85c9a236c48c
#
_cell.length_a   1.000
_cell.length_b   1.000
_cell.length_c   1.000
_cell.angle_alpha   90.00
_cell.angle_beta   90.00
_cell.angle_gamma   90.00
#
_symmetry.space_group_name_H-M   'P 1'
#
loop_
_entity.id
_entity.type
_entity.pdbx_description
1 polymer ?
#
loop_
_entity_poly.entity_id
_entity_poly.type
_entity_poly.pdbx_seq_one_letter_code
_entity_poly.pdbx_strand_id
1 'polypeptide(L)'
;MKPSFFSSIVIVILCTLILSSCEQALFAPTPGADNASVFDSMWENVRNKYTFFTFKRIDWNALRTKYRNRAIDARNDEELFTVLAAMLNELQDDHTNLKSHFDISRAQPFFNDSANFDIGIVRRFYARKQELITGSLVNFIIERNGKKYGFIRYDSFLSPIDTIAWNTVLRRFRRENVEGMIFDIRNNGGGALANAVFLASRLAKRRSEALLEMTKNGPGENDYNTPKKLIITPDTSAAEQQYRFIDKRVAVLTNRNSYSAASFFPAILKSPEFDHVRLIGDHTGGGSGLPMDAQLPNAWTYRFSGTKSFIPAGLISREQALAAAPRANHDADWSIGYNFEWGVPVDIKIDMNLADRSRDAIIERAVEYLATGR
;
A
#
# COMPACT_ATOMS: atom_id res chain seq x y z
N MET A 1 -1.24 14.11 -56.77
CA MET A 1 -0.24 13.00 -56.72
C MET A 1 -0.47 12.22 -55.42
N LYS A 2 -0.86 10.93 -55.51
CA LYS A 2 -1.00 10.09 -54.31
C LYS A 2 0.40 9.65 -53.87
N PRO A 3 0.77 9.75 -52.59
CA PRO A 3 2.05 9.24 -52.14
C PRO A 3 2.11 7.73 -52.40
N SER A 4 3.24 7.25 -52.94
CA SER A 4 3.40 5.85 -53.27
C SER A 4 3.44 5.02 -51.95
N PHE A 5 2.85 3.84 -51.99
CA PHE A 5 2.82 2.89 -50.87
C PHE A 5 4.23 2.64 -50.27
N PHE A 6 5.28 2.70 -51.11
CA PHE A 6 6.69 2.61 -50.70
C PHE A 6 7.13 3.76 -49.80
N SER A 7 6.69 5.01 -50.06
CA SER A 7 7.04 6.17 -49.22
C SER A 7 6.42 6.05 -47.82
N SER A 8 5.21 5.50 -47.72
CA SER A 8 4.54 5.29 -46.41
C SER A 8 5.25 4.22 -45.56
N ILE A 9 5.73 3.13 -46.17
CA ILE A 9 6.45 2.08 -45.50
C ILE A 9 7.81 2.59 -44.98
N VAL A 10 8.53 3.37 -45.77
CA VAL A 10 9.83 3.96 -45.35
C VAL A 10 9.65 4.94 -44.17
N ILE A 11 8.58 5.72 -44.16
CA ILE A 11 8.29 6.66 -43.04
C ILE A 11 7.94 5.87 -41.79
N VAL A 12 7.17 4.80 -41.85
CA VAL A 12 6.83 3.96 -40.69
C VAL A 12 8.10 3.29 -40.11
N ILE A 13 8.98 2.74 -40.95
CA ILE A 13 10.23 2.14 -40.54
C ILE A 13 11.16 3.20 -39.92
N LEU A 14 11.21 4.40 -40.46
CA LEU A 14 12.03 5.49 -39.89
C LEU A 14 11.47 5.95 -38.52
N CYS A 15 10.17 6.04 -38.36
CA CYS A 15 9.53 6.40 -37.09
C CYS A 15 9.73 5.32 -36.02
N THR A 16 9.69 4.02 -36.36
CA THR A 16 9.96 2.94 -35.42
C THR A 16 11.42 2.89 -34.98
N LEU A 17 12.36 3.20 -35.87
CA LEU A 17 13.79 3.30 -35.53
C LEU A 17 14.10 4.50 -34.64
N ILE A 18 13.40 5.62 -34.80
CA ILE A 18 13.58 6.81 -33.94
C ILE A 18 13.01 6.56 -32.55
N LEU A 19 11.88 5.86 -32.40
CA LEU A 19 11.30 5.55 -31.11
C LEU A 19 12.16 4.56 -30.29
N SER A 20 12.72 3.53 -30.93
CA SER A 20 13.65 2.60 -30.26
C SER A 20 15.00 3.26 -29.91
N SER A 21 15.46 4.23 -30.68
CA SER A 21 16.68 4.99 -30.37
C SER A 21 16.51 5.93 -29.18
N CYS A 22 15.32 6.55 -28.99
CA CYS A 22 15.05 7.37 -27.83
C CYS A 22 14.97 6.58 -26.53
N GLU A 23 14.43 5.37 -26.55
CA GLU A 23 14.36 4.50 -25.38
C GLU A 23 15.74 4.02 -24.95
N GLN A 24 16.60 3.62 -25.89
CA GLN A 24 17.99 3.25 -25.60
C GLN A 24 18.84 4.45 -25.11
N ALA A 25 18.62 5.65 -25.61
CA ALA A 25 19.35 6.84 -25.17
C ALA A 25 18.97 7.29 -23.76
N LEU A 26 17.73 7.02 -23.34
CA LEU A 26 17.23 7.35 -21.99
C LEU A 26 17.65 6.34 -20.92
N PHE A 27 17.92 5.09 -21.31
CA PHE A 27 18.22 3.99 -20.40
C PHE A 27 19.58 3.31 -20.67
N ALA A 28 20.40 3.88 -21.57
CA ALA A 28 21.73 3.36 -21.79
C ALA A 28 22.62 3.61 -20.56
N PRO A 29 23.47 2.65 -20.15
CA PRO A 29 24.48 2.90 -19.13
C PRO A 29 25.35 4.09 -19.51
N THR A 30 25.69 4.93 -18.52
CA THR A 30 26.67 5.98 -18.73
C THR A 30 28.01 5.34 -19.06
N PRO A 31 28.62 5.60 -20.23
CA PRO A 31 29.91 5.03 -20.55
C PRO A 31 30.95 5.34 -19.47
N GLY A 32 31.61 4.31 -18.92
CA GLY A 32 32.60 4.45 -17.86
C GLY A 32 32.07 4.55 -16.45
N ALA A 33 30.79 4.20 -16.20
CA ALA A 33 30.29 4.05 -14.84
C ALA A 33 31.07 2.97 -14.10
N ASP A 34 31.93 3.35 -13.16
CA ASP A 34 32.62 2.45 -12.27
C ASP A 34 31.80 2.14 -11.02
N ASN A 35 32.20 1.11 -10.29
CA ASN A 35 31.50 0.66 -9.07
C ASN A 35 31.43 1.77 -8.02
N ALA A 36 32.42 2.67 -7.94
CA ALA A 36 32.45 3.77 -6.99
C ALA A 36 31.36 4.80 -7.34
N SER A 37 31.24 5.19 -8.60
CA SER A 37 30.22 6.14 -9.07
C SER A 37 28.80 5.59 -8.90
N VAL A 38 28.62 4.29 -9.16
CA VAL A 38 27.32 3.60 -8.95
C VAL A 38 26.94 3.61 -7.47
N PHE A 39 27.86 3.24 -6.58
CA PHE A 39 27.64 3.23 -5.14
C PHE A 39 27.36 4.64 -4.58
N ASP A 40 28.25 5.60 -4.90
CA ASP A 40 28.14 6.95 -4.35
C ASP A 40 26.87 7.66 -4.84
N SER A 41 26.46 7.45 -6.09
CA SER A 41 25.17 7.94 -6.62
C SER A 41 23.97 7.40 -5.86
N MET A 42 23.92 6.08 -5.58
CA MET A 42 22.86 5.47 -4.79
C MET A 42 22.84 6.04 -3.37
N TRP A 43 24.00 6.02 -2.71
CA TRP A 43 24.12 6.46 -1.32
C TRP A 43 23.66 7.91 -1.16
N GLU A 44 24.11 8.82 -2.03
CA GLU A 44 23.78 10.23 -1.95
C GLU A 44 22.30 10.51 -2.22
N ASN A 45 21.72 9.88 -3.24
CA ASN A 45 20.32 10.06 -3.54
C ASN A 45 19.40 9.54 -2.42
N VAL A 46 19.71 8.36 -1.85
CA VAL A 46 18.97 7.83 -0.70
C VAL A 46 19.17 8.73 0.52
N ARG A 47 20.39 9.21 0.81
CA ARG A 47 20.66 10.17 1.88
C ARG A 47 19.77 11.40 1.81
N ASN A 48 19.57 11.92 0.61
CA ASN A 48 18.85 13.19 0.39
C ASN A 48 17.33 13.00 0.38
N LYS A 49 16.84 11.80 0.10
CA LYS A 49 15.40 11.59 -0.20
C LYS A 49 14.72 10.50 0.61
N TYR A 50 15.44 9.60 1.27
CA TYR A 50 14.79 8.58 2.10
C TYR A 50 14.26 9.19 3.39
N THR A 51 13.01 8.87 3.72
CA THR A 51 12.27 9.61 4.74
C THR A 51 12.37 9.06 6.16
N PHE A 52 12.82 7.79 6.36
CA PHE A 52 12.65 7.10 7.64
C PHE A 52 13.96 6.85 8.41
N PHE A 53 15.07 7.54 8.12
CA PHE A 53 16.33 7.32 8.84
C PHE A 53 16.18 7.47 10.36
N THR A 54 15.71 8.62 10.82
CA THR A 54 15.47 8.89 12.25
C THR A 54 14.40 7.97 12.82
N PHE A 55 13.28 7.79 12.10
CA PHE A 55 12.17 6.96 12.54
C PHE A 55 12.57 5.49 12.76
N LYS A 56 13.45 4.95 11.91
CA LYS A 56 13.97 3.57 12.00
C LYS A 56 15.32 3.47 12.70
N ARG A 57 15.88 4.60 13.17
CA ARG A 57 17.20 4.69 13.85
C ARG A 57 18.34 4.14 12.99
N ILE A 58 18.38 4.52 11.72
CA ILE A 58 19.38 4.06 10.74
C ILE A 58 20.47 5.12 10.60
N ASP A 59 21.71 4.76 10.92
CA ASP A 59 22.88 5.58 10.61
C ASP A 59 23.39 5.29 9.18
N TRP A 60 22.89 6.07 8.22
CA TRP A 60 23.22 5.89 6.81
C TRP A 60 24.68 6.20 6.49
N ASN A 61 25.33 7.08 7.27
CA ASN A 61 26.75 7.37 7.12
C ASN A 61 27.64 6.19 7.58
N ALA A 62 27.29 5.53 8.69
CA ALA A 62 27.96 4.32 9.11
C ALA A 62 27.81 3.20 8.07
N LEU A 63 26.65 3.08 7.43
CA LEU A 63 26.43 2.12 6.36
C LEU A 63 27.29 2.42 5.13
N ARG A 64 27.53 3.69 4.77
CA ARG A 64 28.50 4.02 3.73
C ARG A 64 29.86 3.44 4.01
N THR A 65 30.36 3.63 5.22
CA THR A 65 31.67 3.09 5.65
C THR A 65 31.71 1.54 5.56
N LYS A 66 30.61 0.88 5.95
CA LYS A 66 30.48 -0.59 5.93
C LYS A 66 30.49 -1.18 4.52
N TYR A 67 29.84 -0.51 3.57
CA TYR A 67 29.53 -1.10 2.26
C TYR A 67 30.37 -0.56 1.10
N ARG A 68 30.92 0.67 1.18
CA ARG A 68 31.56 1.34 0.03
C ARG A 68 32.73 0.58 -0.54
N ASN A 69 33.70 0.16 0.29
CA ASN A 69 34.86 -0.58 -0.21
C ASN A 69 34.47 -1.93 -0.80
N ARG A 70 33.51 -2.62 -0.19
CA ARG A 70 32.97 -3.88 -0.73
C ARG A 70 32.34 -3.71 -2.13
N ALA A 71 31.68 -2.57 -2.36
CA ALA A 71 31.12 -2.27 -3.68
C ALA A 71 32.21 -1.95 -4.70
N ILE A 72 33.22 -1.15 -4.31
CA ILE A 72 34.37 -0.80 -5.20
C ILE A 72 35.15 -2.05 -5.60
N ASP A 73 35.37 -2.97 -4.66
CA ASP A 73 36.15 -4.19 -4.85
C ASP A 73 35.34 -5.32 -5.52
N ALA A 74 34.07 -5.10 -5.84
CA ALA A 74 33.24 -6.08 -6.53
C ALA A 74 33.80 -6.37 -7.93
N ARG A 75 34.00 -7.66 -8.24
CA ARG A 75 34.70 -8.14 -9.43
C ARG A 75 33.79 -8.27 -10.65
N ASN A 76 32.49 -8.27 -10.43
CA ASN A 76 31.46 -8.42 -11.45
C ASN A 76 30.13 -7.80 -10.98
N ASP A 77 29.16 -7.74 -11.87
CA ASP A 77 27.84 -7.16 -11.65
C ASP A 77 27.05 -7.89 -10.55
N GLU A 78 27.17 -9.21 -10.43
CA GLU A 78 26.46 -9.98 -9.40
C GLU A 78 26.98 -9.65 -7.99
N GLU A 79 28.30 -9.49 -7.83
CA GLU A 79 28.90 -9.08 -6.55
C GLU A 79 28.49 -7.64 -6.20
N LEU A 80 28.54 -6.71 -7.16
CA LEU A 80 28.09 -5.34 -6.96
C LEU A 80 26.62 -5.29 -6.59
N PHE A 81 25.77 -6.01 -7.31
CA PHE A 81 24.32 -6.10 -7.02
C PHE A 81 24.07 -6.60 -5.59
N THR A 82 24.77 -7.66 -5.19
CA THR A 82 24.65 -8.24 -3.85
C THR A 82 24.99 -7.23 -2.76
N VAL A 83 26.04 -6.44 -2.94
CA VAL A 83 26.47 -5.42 -1.97
C VAL A 83 25.48 -4.27 -1.88
N LEU A 84 25.02 -3.75 -3.03
CA LEU A 84 24.05 -2.65 -3.08
C LEU A 84 22.68 -3.08 -2.51
N ALA A 85 22.22 -4.28 -2.86
CA ALA A 85 20.98 -4.85 -2.33
C ALA A 85 21.05 -5.03 -0.81
N ALA A 86 22.18 -5.54 -0.29
CA ALA A 86 22.38 -5.68 1.14
C ALA A 86 22.35 -4.33 1.87
N MET A 87 22.95 -3.28 1.29
CA MET A 87 22.90 -1.93 1.85
C MET A 87 21.46 -1.38 1.85
N LEU A 88 20.72 -1.52 0.77
CA LEU A 88 19.33 -1.08 0.69
C LEU A 88 18.43 -1.83 1.69
N ASN A 89 18.70 -3.11 1.97
CA ASN A 89 17.95 -3.90 2.94
C ASN A 89 18.13 -3.41 4.39
N GLU A 90 19.22 -2.67 4.70
CA GLU A 90 19.38 -2.03 6.02
C GLU A 90 18.31 -0.94 6.27
N LEU A 91 17.63 -0.46 5.23
CA LEU A 91 16.53 0.50 5.36
C LEU A 91 15.29 -0.11 6.02
N GLN A 92 15.20 -1.43 6.13
CA GLN A 92 14.08 -2.14 6.76
C GLN A 92 12.72 -1.65 6.22
N ASP A 93 12.60 -1.58 4.89
CA ASP A 93 11.48 -0.97 4.20
C ASP A 93 11.06 -1.86 3.02
N ASP A 94 9.85 -2.43 3.08
CA ASP A 94 9.34 -3.34 2.06
C ASP A 94 9.09 -2.66 0.70
N HIS A 95 9.09 -1.33 0.65
CA HIS A 95 9.08 -0.59 -0.62
C HIS A 95 10.45 -0.56 -1.30
N THR A 96 11.52 -0.97 -0.58
CA THR A 96 12.88 -0.90 -1.10
C THR A 96 13.24 -2.12 -1.94
N ASN A 97 13.74 -1.88 -3.13
CA ASN A 97 14.33 -2.91 -4.00
C ASN A 97 15.39 -2.32 -4.94
N LEU A 98 16.27 -3.18 -5.42
CA LEU A 98 17.22 -2.94 -6.50
C LEU A 98 16.84 -3.86 -7.66
N LYS A 99 16.85 -3.34 -8.88
CA LYS A 99 16.55 -4.09 -10.09
C LYS A 99 17.67 -3.91 -11.10
N SER A 100 18.23 -5.01 -11.56
CA SER A 100 19.15 -5.10 -12.67
C SER A 100 18.49 -5.81 -13.86
N HIS A 101 19.26 -6.07 -14.91
CA HIS A 101 18.82 -6.89 -16.04
C HIS A 101 18.76 -8.39 -15.73
N PHE A 102 19.37 -8.85 -14.64
CA PHE A 102 19.45 -10.25 -14.26
C PHE A 102 18.75 -10.59 -12.94
N ASP A 103 18.52 -9.63 -12.04
CA ASP A 103 17.92 -9.90 -10.73
C ASP A 103 17.13 -8.72 -10.17
N ILE A 104 16.25 -9.01 -9.19
CA ILE A 104 15.50 -8.03 -8.41
C ILE A 104 15.65 -8.38 -6.93
N SER A 105 16.29 -7.49 -6.16
CA SER A 105 16.34 -7.64 -4.72
C SER A 105 14.96 -7.33 -4.11
N ARG A 106 14.68 -7.97 -2.99
CA ARG A 106 13.52 -7.63 -2.16
C ARG A 106 14.02 -7.40 -0.75
N ALA A 107 13.46 -6.39 -0.09
CA ALA A 107 13.63 -6.27 1.35
C ALA A 107 13.21 -7.60 1.99
N GLN A 108 14.02 -8.09 2.93
CA GLN A 108 13.62 -9.25 3.73
C GLN A 108 12.33 -8.86 4.45
N PRO A 109 11.25 -9.66 4.39
CA PRO A 109 10.01 -9.31 5.04
C PRO A 109 10.24 -9.24 6.55
N PHE A 110 10.23 -8.03 7.08
CA PHE A 110 10.32 -7.78 8.53
C PHE A 110 9.05 -8.20 9.27
N PHE A 111 8.01 -8.55 8.52
CA PHE A 111 6.65 -8.81 8.97
C PHE A 111 6.19 -10.24 8.68
N ASN A 112 7.08 -11.22 8.77
CA ASN A 112 6.71 -12.65 8.72
C ASN A 112 5.97 -13.09 10.00
N ASP A 113 5.00 -12.32 10.42
CA ASP A 113 4.06 -12.80 11.42
C ASP A 113 3.04 -13.73 10.76
N SER A 114 2.64 -14.76 11.50
CA SER A 114 1.69 -15.75 11.01
C SER A 114 0.44 -15.06 10.47
N ALA A 115 0.15 -15.30 9.20
CA ALA A 115 -1.07 -14.77 8.59
C ALA A 115 -2.28 -15.27 9.37
N ASN A 116 -3.09 -14.36 9.91
CA ASN A 116 -4.35 -14.67 10.56
C ASN A 116 -5.48 -14.76 9.52
N PHE A 117 -5.24 -15.51 8.44
CA PHE A 117 -6.15 -15.64 7.32
C PHE A 117 -5.97 -16.96 6.59
N ASP A 118 -7.10 -17.63 6.33
CA ASP A 118 -7.17 -18.84 5.51
C ASP A 118 -8.37 -18.72 4.54
N ILE A 119 -8.09 -18.57 3.25
CA ILE A 119 -9.11 -18.47 2.21
C ILE A 119 -9.97 -19.75 2.11
N GLY A 120 -9.40 -20.91 2.46
CA GLY A 120 -10.12 -22.18 2.48
C GLY A 120 -11.25 -22.19 3.51
N ILE A 121 -11.01 -21.59 4.70
CA ILE A 121 -12.03 -21.38 5.73
C ILE A 121 -13.12 -20.45 5.21
N VAL A 122 -12.74 -19.31 4.61
CA VAL A 122 -13.70 -18.34 4.06
C VAL A 122 -14.61 -19.00 3.02
N ARG A 123 -14.02 -19.70 2.06
CA ARG A 123 -14.78 -20.37 1.00
C ARG A 123 -15.69 -21.47 1.52
N ARG A 124 -15.18 -22.28 2.44
CA ARG A 124 -15.91 -23.44 2.95
C ARG A 124 -17.11 -23.07 3.82
N PHE A 125 -16.95 -22.10 4.72
CA PHE A 125 -17.94 -21.84 5.76
C PHE A 125 -18.81 -20.61 5.50
N TYR A 126 -18.32 -19.63 4.71
CA TYR A 126 -19.03 -18.36 4.48
C TYR A 126 -19.52 -18.21 3.05
N ALA A 127 -18.68 -18.41 2.06
CA ALA A 127 -19.07 -18.27 0.66
C ALA A 127 -19.93 -19.44 0.15
N ARG A 128 -19.68 -20.67 0.62
CA ARG A 128 -20.45 -21.88 0.31
C ARG A 128 -20.78 -22.04 -1.18
N LYS A 129 -19.79 -21.83 -2.06
CA LYS A 129 -19.93 -21.85 -3.53
C LYS A 129 -20.80 -20.73 -4.11
N GLN A 130 -21.09 -19.67 -3.36
CA GLN A 130 -21.86 -18.50 -3.82
C GLN A 130 -20.98 -17.29 -4.14
N GLU A 131 -19.67 -17.51 -4.31
CA GLU A 131 -18.76 -16.46 -4.71
C GLU A 131 -19.12 -15.93 -6.09
N LEU A 132 -19.22 -14.61 -6.21
CA LEU A 132 -19.26 -13.89 -7.48
C LEU A 132 -18.00 -13.04 -7.62
N ILE A 133 -17.48 -13.00 -8.82
CA ILE A 133 -16.37 -12.12 -9.19
C ILE A 133 -16.95 -10.99 -10.03
N THR A 134 -16.80 -9.75 -9.54
CA THR A 134 -17.30 -8.54 -10.18
C THR A 134 -16.14 -7.56 -10.32
N GLY A 135 -15.55 -7.50 -11.51
CA GLY A 135 -14.27 -6.82 -11.69
C GLY A 135 -13.19 -7.45 -10.79
N SER A 136 -12.54 -6.64 -9.99
CA SER A 136 -11.55 -7.09 -9.00
C SER A 136 -12.12 -7.49 -7.64
N LEU A 137 -13.45 -7.49 -7.47
CA LEU A 137 -14.13 -7.75 -6.22
C LEU A 137 -14.70 -9.17 -6.18
N VAL A 138 -14.25 -10.00 -5.23
CA VAL A 138 -14.92 -11.25 -4.86
C VAL A 138 -16.03 -10.91 -3.86
N ASN A 139 -17.27 -11.32 -4.10
CA ASN A 139 -18.38 -10.94 -3.24
C ASN A 139 -19.41 -12.06 -3.06
N PHE A 140 -20.02 -12.10 -1.89
CA PHE A 140 -21.11 -13.01 -1.53
C PHE A 140 -21.92 -12.45 -0.36
N ILE A 141 -22.94 -13.18 0.08
CA ILE A 141 -23.80 -12.80 1.21
C ILE A 141 -23.64 -13.82 2.33
N ILE A 142 -23.42 -13.34 3.54
CA ILE A 142 -23.42 -14.13 4.77
C ILE A 142 -24.79 -13.99 5.43
N GLU A 143 -25.44 -15.13 5.70
CA GLU A 143 -26.68 -15.16 6.47
C GLU A 143 -26.43 -15.63 7.90
N ARG A 144 -26.92 -14.86 8.88
CA ARG A 144 -26.86 -15.18 10.30
C ARG A 144 -28.12 -14.70 11.01
N ASN A 145 -28.77 -15.60 11.71
CA ASN A 145 -29.98 -15.29 12.52
C ASN A 145 -31.06 -14.52 11.73
N GLY A 146 -31.32 -14.94 10.50
CA GLY A 146 -32.29 -14.31 9.60
C GLY A 146 -31.87 -12.96 9.00
N LYS A 147 -30.65 -12.49 9.28
CA LYS A 147 -30.08 -11.25 8.73
C LYS A 147 -29.04 -11.56 7.68
N LYS A 148 -28.91 -10.64 6.70
CA LYS A 148 -27.96 -10.75 5.59
C LYS A 148 -26.89 -9.68 5.70
N TYR A 149 -25.63 -10.07 5.50
CA TYR A 149 -24.46 -9.19 5.49
C TYR A 149 -23.72 -9.38 4.18
N GLY A 150 -23.38 -8.28 3.52
CA GLY A 150 -22.55 -8.32 2.32
C GLY A 150 -21.10 -8.57 2.67
N PHE A 151 -20.45 -9.45 1.94
CA PHE A 151 -19.02 -9.67 2.04
C PHE A 151 -18.35 -9.31 0.72
N ILE A 152 -17.30 -8.48 0.80
CA ILE A 152 -16.44 -8.13 -0.31
C ILE A 152 -15.02 -8.45 0.08
N ARG A 153 -14.29 -9.16 -0.77
CA ARG A 153 -12.85 -9.34 -0.67
C ARG A 153 -12.17 -8.62 -1.84
N TYR A 154 -11.11 -7.89 -1.51
CA TYR A 154 -10.28 -7.18 -2.45
C TYR A 154 -8.82 -7.54 -2.23
N ASP A 155 -8.25 -8.35 -3.13
CA ASP A 155 -6.97 -9.02 -2.94
C ASP A 155 -5.76 -8.13 -3.22
N SER A 156 -5.91 -7.10 -4.07
CA SER A 156 -4.79 -6.22 -4.43
C SER A 156 -5.26 -4.86 -4.90
N PHE A 157 -4.69 -3.81 -4.33
CA PHE A 157 -4.88 -2.45 -4.83
C PHE A 157 -4.17 -2.18 -6.17
N LEU A 158 -3.39 -3.12 -6.71
CA LEU A 158 -2.92 -3.07 -8.10
C LEU A 158 -4.06 -3.32 -9.09
N SER A 159 -5.02 -4.15 -8.72
CA SER A 159 -6.19 -4.41 -9.55
C SER A 159 -7.13 -3.20 -9.53
N PRO A 160 -7.48 -2.62 -10.68
CA PRO A 160 -8.36 -1.45 -10.71
C PRO A 160 -9.74 -1.79 -10.15
N ILE A 161 -10.30 -0.85 -9.42
CA ILE A 161 -11.69 -0.88 -9.00
C ILE A 161 -12.42 0.28 -9.67
N ASP A 162 -13.49 -0.02 -10.37
CA ASP A 162 -14.26 0.98 -11.09
C ASP A 162 -15.68 1.12 -10.53
N THR A 163 -16.33 2.20 -10.96
CA THR A 163 -17.70 2.52 -10.58
C THR A 163 -18.68 1.42 -10.99
N ILE A 164 -18.48 0.75 -12.13
CA ILE A 164 -19.38 -0.29 -12.63
C ILE A 164 -19.35 -1.51 -11.72
N ALA A 165 -18.16 -1.99 -11.38
CA ALA A 165 -17.99 -3.15 -10.50
C ALA A 165 -18.56 -2.86 -9.12
N TRP A 166 -18.20 -1.72 -8.51
CA TRP A 166 -18.72 -1.31 -7.21
C TRP A 166 -20.25 -1.21 -7.20
N ASN A 167 -20.83 -0.47 -8.15
CA ASN A 167 -22.28 -0.28 -8.23
C ASN A 167 -23.03 -1.58 -8.48
N THR A 168 -22.44 -2.52 -9.21
CA THR A 168 -23.03 -3.85 -9.44
C THR A 168 -23.11 -4.66 -8.15
N VAL A 169 -22.06 -4.66 -7.34
CA VAL A 169 -22.08 -5.32 -6.02
C VAL A 169 -23.10 -4.65 -5.10
N LEU A 170 -23.14 -3.30 -5.04
CA LEU A 170 -24.07 -2.59 -4.16
C LEU A 170 -25.54 -2.74 -4.58
N ARG A 171 -25.84 -2.80 -5.89
CA ARG A 171 -27.20 -3.14 -6.38
C ARG A 171 -27.63 -4.51 -5.88
N ARG A 172 -26.74 -5.50 -5.93
CA ARG A 172 -26.99 -6.83 -5.37
C ARG A 172 -27.27 -6.76 -3.87
N PHE A 173 -26.43 -6.10 -3.10
CA PHE A 173 -26.59 -5.98 -1.65
C PHE A 173 -27.90 -5.31 -1.26
N ARG A 174 -28.34 -4.31 -2.01
CA ARG A 174 -29.66 -3.68 -1.82
C ARG A 174 -30.80 -4.61 -2.11
N ARG A 175 -30.78 -5.30 -3.24
CA ARG A 175 -31.84 -6.26 -3.62
C ARG A 175 -31.98 -7.36 -2.59
N GLU A 176 -30.90 -7.76 -1.96
CA GLU A 176 -30.88 -8.77 -0.90
C GLU A 176 -31.15 -8.21 0.49
N ASN A 177 -31.42 -6.91 0.63
CA ASN A 177 -31.66 -6.24 1.90
C ASN A 177 -30.49 -6.44 2.92
N VAL A 178 -29.24 -6.32 2.47
CA VAL A 178 -28.06 -6.45 3.32
C VAL A 178 -28.07 -5.39 4.42
N GLU A 179 -27.87 -5.77 5.68
CA GLU A 179 -27.93 -4.89 6.87
C GLU A 179 -26.56 -4.26 7.23
N GLY A 180 -25.47 -4.80 6.70
CA GLY A 180 -24.11 -4.33 6.92
C GLY A 180 -23.15 -4.97 5.94
N MET A 181 -21.91 -4.46 5.88
CA MET A 181 -20.91 -4.92 4.93
C MET A 181 -19.60 -5.27 5.64
N ILE A 182 -19.02 -6.40 5.25
CA ILE A 182 -17.64 -6.79 5.55
C ILE A 182 -16.80 -6.51 4.32
N PHE A 183 -15.70 -5.77 4.48
CA PHE A 183 -14.73 -5.50 3.43
C PHE A 183 -13.37 -6.07 3.84
N ASP A 184 -13.00 -7.21 3.26
CA ASP A 184 -11.80 -7.97 3.64
C ASP A 184 -10.62 -7.61 2.74
N ILE A 185 -9.59 -7.00 3.35
CA ILE A 185 -8.31 -6.66 2.72
C ILE A 185 -7.13 -7.37 3.40
N ARG A 186 -7.39 -8.43 4.15
CA ARG A 186 -6.32 -9.24 4.74
C ARG A 186 -5.45 -9.85 3.64
N ASN A 187 -4.15 -9.87 3.85
CA ASN A 187 -3.12 -10.29 2.88
C ASN A 187 -3.08 -9.46 1.58
N ASN A 188 -3.65 -8.26 1.58
CA ASN A 188 -3.55 -7.34 0.45
C ASN A 188 -2.27 -6.52 0.55
N GLY A 189 -1.28 -6.79 -0.29
CA GLY A 189 0.02 -6.13 -0.29
C GLY A 189 0.02 -4.67 -0.79
N GLY A 190 -1.15 -4.10 -1.08
CA GLY A 190 -1.26 -2.71 -1.55
C GLY A 190 -1.33 -2.57 -3.07
N GLY A 191 -0.89 -1.41 -3.57
CA GLY A 191 -0.93 -1.03 -4.98
C GLY A 191 -1.23 0.46 -5.18
N ALA A 192 -2.16 0.80 -6.07
CA ALA A 192 -2.49 2.18 -6.41
C ALA A 192 -3.30 2.88 -5.29
N LEU A 193 -2.77 3.98 -4.76
CA LEU A 193 -3.44 4.80 -3.75
C LEU A 193 -4.79 5.34 -4.26
N ALA A 194 -4.92 5.58 -5.56
CA ALA A 194 -6.18 6.04 -6.18
C ALA A 194 -7.35 5.07 -5.90
N ASN A 195 -7.10 3.75 -5.86
CA ASN A 195 -8.12 2.77 -5.51
C ASN A 195 -8.54 2.86 -4.04
N ALA A 196 -7.61 3.18 -3.12
CA ALA A 196 -7.93 3.42 -1.71
C ALA A 196 -8.78 4.70 -1.54
N VAL A 197 -8.42 5.76 -2.26
CA VAL A 197 -9.20 7.01 -2.30
C VAL A 197 -10.59 6.79 -2.88
N PHE A 198 -10.71 6.04 -3.98
CA PHE A 198 -12.00 5.66 -4.57
C PHE A 198 -12.89 4.96 -3.55
N LEU A 199 -12.41 3.89 -2.92
CA LEU A 199 -13.17 3.15 -1.89
C LEU A 199 -13.58 4.04 -0.72
N ALA A 200 -12.65 4.86 -0.22
CA ALA A 200 -12.94 5.79 0.86
C ALA A 200 -14.04 6.80 0.46
N SER A 201 -14.04 7.30 -0.78
CA SER A 201 -15.08 8.22 -1.27
C SER A 201 -16.49 7.60 -1.25
N ARG A 202 -16.60 6.27 -1.36
CA ARG A 202 -17.86 5.52 -1.31
C ARG A 202 -18.38 5.32 0.12
N LEU A 203 -17.50 5.45 1.10
CA LEU A 203 -17.81 5.29 2.53
C LEU A 203 -17.84 6.61 3.29
N ALA A 204 -17.27 7.69 2.77
CA ALA A 204 -17.21 8.98 3.43
C ALA A 204 -18.60 9.64 3.53
N LYS A 205 -19.01 10.06 4.72
CA LYS A 205 -20.25 10.82 4.91
C LYS A 205 -20.17 12.21 4.29
N ARG A 206 -19.05 12.90 4.53
CA ARG A 206 -18.76 14.26 4.04
C ARG A 206 -17.30 14.35 3.59
N ARG A 207 -16.96 15.49 3.01
CA ARG A 207 -15.56 15.82 2.66
C ARG A 207 -14.69 15.83 3.92
N SER A 208 -13.56 15.17 3.87
CA SER A 208 -12.66 14.96 5.01
C SER A 208 -11.20 15.20 4.65
N GLU A 209 -10.46 15.85 5.55
CA GLU A 209 -9.00 15.84 5.56
C GLU A 209 -8.54 14.56 6.27
N ALA A 210 -8.17 13.56 5.49
CA ALA A 210 -7.95 12.21 6.02
C ALA A 210 -6.51 11.97 6.48
N LEU A 211 -5.53 12.43 5.71
CA LEU A 211 -4.11 12.22 6.00
C LEU A 211 -3.30 13.50 5.72
N LEU A 212 -2.12 13.55 6.34
CA LEU A 212 -1.06 14.52 6.03
C LEU A 212 0.12 13.78 5.40
N GLU A 213 0.73 14.37 4.38
CA GLU A 213 1.89 13.81 3.68
C GLU A 213 3.02 14.84 3.60
N MET A 214 4.24 14.40 3.87
CA MET A 214 5.46 15.19 3.72
C MET A 214 6.44 14.45 2.82
N THR A 215 7.07 15.19 1.89
CA THR A 215 8.11 14.67 0.99
C THR A 215 9.47 15.12 1.47
N LYS A 216 10.42 14.20 1.55
CA LYS A 216 11.82 14.50 1.87
C LYS A 216 12.47 15.26 0.73
N ASN A 217 13.19 16.37 1.03
CA ASN A 217 13.78 17.25 0.02
C ASN A 217 15.23 17.67 0.32
N GLY A 218 15.90 17.00 1.25
CA GLY A 218 17.29 17.25 1.59
C GLY A 218 17.84 16.28 2.65
N PRO A 219 19.16 16.34 2.96
CA PRO A 219 19.82 15.40 3.85
C PRO A 219 19.58 15.65 5.34
N GLY A 220 19.14 16.84 5.71
CA GLY A 220 18.87 17.21 7.11
C GLY A 220 17.64 16.49 7.66
N GLU A 221 17.60 16.27 8.96
CA GLU A 221 16.51 15.54 9.62
C GLU A 221 15.14 16.16 9.33
N ASN A 222 15.07 17.48 9.27
CA ASN A 222 13.83 18.25 9.08
C ASN A 222 13.65 18.78 7.65
N ASP A 223 14.43 18.30 6.69
CA ASP A 223 14.33 18.74 5.31
C ASP A 223 13.12 18.09 4.61
N TYR A 224 11.97 18.67 4.86
CA TYR A 224 10.70 18.28 4.25
C TYR A 224 9.98 19.47 3.65
N ASN A 225 9.15 19.20 2.63
CA ASN A 225 8.21 20.21 2.16
C ASN A 225 7.11 20.48 3.21
N THR A 226 6.34 21.54 3.01
CA THR A 226 5.12 21.80 3.79
C THR A 226 4.16 20.62 3.66
N PRO A 227 3.56 20.16 4.78
CA PRO A 227 2.63 19.03 4.74
C PRO A 227 1.49 19.26 3.76
N LYS A 228 1.23 18.27 2.91
CA LYS A 228 0.08 18.24 2.01
C LYS A 228 -1.04 17.42 2.64
N LYS A 229 -2.28 17.87 2.45
CA LYS A 229 -3.47 17.18 2.95
C LYS A 229 -4.03 16.25 1.89
N LEU A 230 -4.21 14.99 2.23
CA LEU A 230 -5.04 14.08 1.44
C LEU A 230 -6.51 14.32 1.80
N ILE A 231 -7.29 14.74 0.82
CA ILE A 231 -8.70 15.08 0.99
C ILE A 231 -9.55 14.00 0.33
N ILE A 232 -10.46 13.42 1.11
CA ILE A 232 -11.48 12.52 0.58
C ILE A 232 -12.74 13.33 0.30
N THR A 233 -13.18 13.31 -0.94
CA THR A 233 -14.42 13.93 -1.37
C THR A 233 -15.39 12.84 -1.82
N PRO A 234 -16.53 12.67 -1.14
CA PRO A 234 -17.54 11.72 -1.58
C PRO A 234 -18.18 12.15 -2.90
N ASP A 235 -18.50 11.18 -3.74
CA ASP A 235 -19.32 11.46 -4.92
C ASP A 235 -20.79 11.59 -4.51
N THR A 236 -21.30 12.81 -4.52
CA THR A 236 -22.66 13.16 -4.15
C THR A 236 -23.56 13.42 -5.34
N SER A 237 -23.12 13.12 -6.55
CA SER A 237 -23.97 13.20 -7.75
C SER A 237 -25.23 12.32 -7.57
N ALA A 238 -26.35 12.74 -8.14
CA ALA A 238 -27.62 12.02 -8.02
C ALA A 238 -27.51 10.56 -8.54
N ALA A 239 -26.67 10.33 -9.55
CA ALA A 239 -26.42 9.00 -10.10
C ALA A 239 -25.68 8.07 -9.12
N GLU A 240 -24.70 8.59 -8.38
CA GLU A 240 -23.78 7.80 -7.56
C GLU A 240 -24.14 7.78 -6.06
N GLN A 241 -24.92 8.75 -5.57
CA GLN A 241 -25.31 8.83 -4.17
C GLN A 241 -25.94 7.53 -3.64
N GLN A 242 -26.73 6.87 -4.45
CA GLN A 242 -27.33 5.57 -4.13
C GLN A 242 -26.31 4.44 -3.96
N TYR A 243 -25.09 4.57 -4.45
CA TYR A 243 -24.03 3.56 -4.35
C TYR A 243 -22.97 3.87 -3.29
N ARG A 244 -23.27 4.83 -2.41
CA ARG A 244 -22.52 5.07 -1.19
C ARG A 244 -23.03 4.15 -0.09
N PHE A 245 -22.12 3.62 0.73
CA PHE A 245 -22.49 2.74 1.84
C PHE A 245 -22.22 3.47 3.17
N ILE A 246 -23.10 4.40 3.52
CA ILE A 246 -22.93 5.34 4.64
C ILE A 246 -23.97 5.22 5.74
N ASP A 247 -25.11 4.56 5.44
CA ASP A 247 -26.25 4.46 6.37
C ASP A 247 -26.22 3.15 7.19
N LYS A 248 -25.28 2.29 6.91
CA LYS A 248 -25.14 0.97 7.53
C LYS A 248 -23.70 0.76 7.98
N ARG A 249 -23.52 -0.11 8.98
CA ARG A 249 -22.21 -0.44 9.52
C ARG A 249 -21.34 -1.16 8.51
N VAL A 250 -20.05 -0.88 8.56
CA VAL A 250 -19.01 -1.52 7.75
C VAL A 250 -17.93 -2.06 8.68
N ALA A 251 -17.55 -3.32 8.49
CA ALA A 251 -16.38 -3.94 9.11
C ALA A 251 -15.29 -4.08 8.05
N VAL A 252 -14.15 -3.44 8.22
CA VAL A 252 -12.98 -3.62 7.36
C VAL A 252 -12.00 -4.57 8.05
N LEU A 253 -11.72 -5.69 7.41
CA LEU A 253 -10.83 -6.71 7.98
C LEU A 253 -9.41 -6.50 7.51
N THR A 254 -8.48 -6.41 8.46
CA THR A 254 -7.05 -6.18 8.22
C THR A 254 -6.17 -7.20 8.92
N ASN A 255 -4.95 -7.31 8.45
CA ASN A 255 -3.88 -8.02 9.13
C ASN A 255 -2.50 -7.42 8.77
N ARG A 256 -1.43 -7.96 9.34
CA ARG A 256 -0.06 -7.45 9.13
C ARG A 256 0.44 -7.55 7.70
N ASN A 257 -0.21 -8.36 6.85
CA ASN A 257 0.06 -8.41 5.42
C ASN A 257 -0.81 -7.42 4.61
N SER A 258 -1.68 -6.64 5.25
CA SER A 258 -2.34 -5.48 4.64
C SER A 258 -1.34 -4.32 4.61
N TYR A 259 -0.64 -4.11 3.48
CA TYR A 259 0.52 -3.22 3.39
C TYR A 259 0.32 -2.09 2.37
N SER A 260 1.07 -0.98 2.49
CA SER A 260 1.07 0.13 1.52
C SER A 260 -0.35 0.69 1.29
N ALA A 261 -0.90 0.72 0.09
CA ALA A 261 -2.26 1.21 -0.18
C ALA A 261 -3.32 0.50 0.68
N ALA A 262 -3.11 -0.77 1.07
CA ALA A 262 -3.97 -1.50 2.01
C ALA A 262 -3.76 -1.09 3.49
N SER A 263 -2.75 -0.26 3.80
CA SER A 263 -2.65 0.48 5.07
C SER A 263 -3.16 1.91 4.94
N PHE A 264 -2.97 2.55 3.79
CA PHE A 264 -3.52 3.89 3.52
C PHE A 264 -5.05 3.89 3.61
N PHE A 265 -5.72 2.89 3.06
CA PHE A 265 -7.18 2.80 3.14
C PHE A 265 -7.67 2.77 4.60
N PRO A 266 -7.23 1.86 5.48
CA PRO A 266 -7.55 1.90 6.91
C PRO A 266 -7.15 3.20 7.61
N ALA A 267 -6.00 3.79 7.25
CA ALA A 267 -5.57 5.07 7.82
C ALA A 267 -6.56 6.21 7.51
N ILE A 268 -7.04 6.29 6.27
CA ILE A 268 -8.09 7.22 5.84
C ILE A 268 -9.37 7.03 6.67
N LEU A 269 -9.75 5.79 6.95
CA LEU A 269 -10.97 5.45 7.68
C LEU A 269 -10.93 5.82 9.18
N LYS A 270 -9.79 6.27 9.72
CA LYS A 270 -9.70 6.82 11.08
C LYS A 270 -10.27 8.23 11.20
N SER A 271 -10.56 8.91 10.09
CA SER A 271 -11.23 10.21 10.11
C SER A 271 -12.67 10.09 10.64
N PRO A 272 -13.20 11.12 11.36
CA PRO A 272 -14.54 11.10 11.95
C PRO A 272 -15.68 10.86 10.95
N GLU A 273 -15.46 11.13 9.66
CA GLU A 273 -16.46 10.94 8.61
C GLU A 273 -16.76 9.46 8.30
N PHE A 274 -16.02 8.55 8.96
CA PHE A 274 -16.18 7.10 8.85
C PHE A 274 -16.63 6.45 10.17
N ASP A 275 -17.37 7.15 11.01
CA ASP A 275 -17.83 6.69 12.33
C ASP A 275 -18.66 5.39 12.31
N HIS A 276 -19.25 5.03 11.15
CA HIS A 276 -19.97 3.78 10.89
C HIS A 276 -19.05 2.62 10.48
N VAL A 277 -17.75 2.87 10.31
CA VAL A 277 -16.75 1.87 9.93
C VAL A 277 -15.95 1.43 11.16
N ARG A 278 -15.62 0.15 11.27
CA ARG A 278 -14.66 -0.37 12.25
C ARG A 278 -13.62 -1.24 11.56
N LEU A 279 -12.38 -1.06 11.95
CA LEU A 279 -11.26 -1.92 11.57
C LEU A 279 -11.21 -3.10 12.53
N ILE A 280 -11.25 -4.33 12.03
CA ILE A 280 -11.34 -5.55 12.84
C ILE A 280 -10.27 -6.54 12.39
N GLY A 281 -9.62 -7.20 13.33
CA GLY A 281 -8.59 -8.20 13.08
C GLY A 281 -7.27 -7.85 13.75
N ASP A 282 -6.19 -7.71 12.99
CA ASP A 282 -4.91 -7.24 13.50
C ASP A 282 -4.51 -5.92 12.80
N HIS A 283 -3.56 -5.19 13.39
CA HIS A 283 -3.05 -3.97 12.76
C HIS A 283 -2.51 -4.26 11.35
N THR A 284 -2.45 -3.24 10.51
CA THR A 284 -1.89 -3.39 9.17
C THR A 284 -0.36 -3.51 9.20
N GLY A 285 0.24 -3.88 8.08
CA GLY A 285 1.69 -3.99 7.95
C GLY A 285 2.41 -2.66 7.79
N GLY A 286 1.69 -1.56 7.60
CA GLY A 286 2.30 -0.24 7.46
C GLY A 286 2.65 0.14 6.02
N GLY A 287 3.83 0.75 5.85
CA GLY A 287 4.26 1.29 4.56
C GLY A 287 3.63 2.65 4.25
N SER A 288 3.78 3.60 5.19
CA SER A 288 3.25 4.97 5.09
C SER A 288 4.00 5.85 4.09
N GLY A 289 5.15 5.40 3.58
CA GLY A 289 5.96 6.11 2.60
C GLY A 289 5.57 5.75 1.17
N LEU A 290 5.35 6.75 0.32
CA LEU A 290 5.19 6.49 -1.11
C LEU A 290 6.57 6.22 -1.72
N PRO A 291 6.69 5.14 -2.51
CA PRO A 291 7.95 4.78 -3.13
C PRO A 291 8.34 5.75 -4.25
N MET A 292 9.63 6.02 -4.36
CA MET A 292 10.28 6.76 -5.43
C MET A 292 11.21 5.83 -6.19
N ASP A 293 11.14 5.85 -7.51
CA ASP A 293 12.07 5.15 -8.38
C ASP A 293 13.24 6.06 -8.75
N ALA A 294 14.44 5.48 -8.84
CA ALA A 294 15.64 6.16 -9.30
C ALA A 294 16.50 5.22 -10.14
N GLN A 295 17.37 5.80 -10.97
CA GLN A 295 18.27 5.05 -11.85
C GLN A 295 19.72 5.29 -11.44
N LEU A 296 20.53 4.24 -11.51
CA LEU A 296 21.97 4.26 -11.29
C LEU A 296 22.73 4.55 -12.60
N PRO A 297 23.98 4.99 -12.53
CA PRO A 297 24.81 5.22 -13.73
C PRO A 297 24.98 4.01 -14.64
N ASN A 298 24.91 2.78 -14.08
CA ASN A 298 24.95 1.52 -14.84
C ASN A 298 23.58 1.07 -15.36
N ALA A 299 22.59 1.98 -15.40
CA ALA A 299 21.20 1.76 -15.83
C ALA A 299 20.35 0.82 -14.93
N TRP A 300 20.86 0.33 -13.82
CA TRP A 300 20.02 -0.35 -12.84
C TRP A 300 19.07 0.64 -12.20
N THR A 301 17.93 0.16 -11.73
CA THR A 301 16.95 0.98 -11.05
C THR A 301 16.77 0.52 -9.61
N TYR A 302 16.42 1.43 -8.74
CA TYR A 302 16.13 1.12 -7.35
C TYR A 302 14.97 1.97 -6.84
N ARG A 303 14.36 1.48 -5.78
CA ARG A 303 13.17 2.08 -5.18
C ARG A 303 13.36 2.23 -3.69
N PHE A 304 12.82 3.30 -3.12
CA PHE A 304 12.80 3.56 -1.67
C PHE A 304 11.68 4.56 -1.33
N SER A 305 11.29 4.65 -0.04
CA SER A 305 10.24 5.58 0.41
C SER A 305 10.76 7.02 0.49
N GLY A 306 10.18 7.91 -0.31
CA GLY A 306 10.54 9.34 -0.36
C GLY A 306 9.58 10.25 0.39
N THR A 307 8.43 9.75 0.84
CA THR A 307 7.45 10.48 1.64
C THR A 307 7.19 9.80 2.97
N LYS A 308 6.55 10.51 3.89
CA LYS A 308 5.94 9.95 5.10
C LYS A 308 4.53 10.49 5.26
N SER A 309 3.60 9.62 5.63
CA SER A 309 2.21 9.97 5.81
C SER A 309 1.76 9.76 7.24
N PHE A 310 0.83 10.61 7.68
CA PHE A 310 0.35 10.65 9.05
C PHE A 310 -1.18 10.63 9.09
N ILE A 311 -1.72 9.89 10.04
CA ILE A 311 -3.07 10.09 10.52
C ILE A 311 -3.03 11.34 11.41
N PRO A 312 -3.87 12.40 11.17
CA PRO A 312 -3.80 13.64 11.91
C PRO A 312 -3.85 13.47 13.42
N ALA A 313 -3.22 14.40 14.15
CA ALA A 313 -3.17 14.39 15.60
C ALA A 313 -4.58 14.34 16.22
N GLY A 314 -4.74 13.59 17.31
CA GLY A 314 -6.00 13.42 18.04
C GLY A 314 -6.93 12.32 17.50
N LEU A 315 -6.66 11.73 16.32
CA LEU A 315 -7.49 10.66 15.76
C LEU A 315 -7.07 9.27 16.26
N ILE A 316 -5.83 9.13 16.73
CA ILE A 316 -5.30 7.90 17.34
C ILE A 316 -4.58 8.30 18.63
N SER A 317 -4.85 7.59 19.74
CA SER A 317 -4.12 7.78 20.96
C SER A 317 -2.72 7.16 20.86
N ARG A 318 -1.78 7.68 21.65
CA ARG A 318 -0.43 7.10 21.76
C ARG A 318 -0.48 5.64 22.20
N GLU A 319 -1.37 5.30 23.12
CA GLU A 319 -1.57 3.94 23.61
C GLU A 319 -2.02 2.98 22.50
N GLN A 320 -3.01 3.38 21.70
CA GLN A 320 -3.48 2.60 20.54
C GLN A 320 -2.35 2.37 19.52
N ALA A 321 -1.57 3.40 19.25
CA ALA A 321 -0.46 3.33 18.30
C ALA A 321 0.65 2.36 18.79
N LEU A 322 1.01 2.44 20.06
CA LEU A 322 2.03 1.57 20.67
C LEU A 322 1.57 0.13 20.79
N ALA A 323 0.29 -0.11 21.08
CA ALA A 323 -0.28 -1.45 21.12
C ALA A 323 -0.24 -2.14 19.75
N ALA A 324 -0.45 -1.38 18.66
CA ALA A 324 -0.40 -1.90 17.30
C ALA A 324 1.05 -2.09 16.80
N ALA A 325 1.94 -1.18 17.17
CA ALA A 325 3.30 -1.12 16.67
C ALA A 325 4.31 -0.89 17.80
N PRO A 326 4.66 -1.93 18.58
CA PRO A 326 5.61 -1.81 19.70
C PRO A 326 7.00 -1.27 19.28
N ARG A 327 7.32 -1.38 17.98
CA ARG A 327 8.54 -0.83 17.38
C ARG A 327 8.41 0.64 16.98
N ALA A 328 7.20 1.21 17.04
CA ALA A 328 7.01 2.62 16.72
C ALA A 328 7.92 3.47 17.59
N ASN A 329 8.61 4.43 16.98
CA ASN A 329 9.53 5.28 17.72
C ASN A 329 8.74 6.10 18.75
N HIS A 330 9.05 5.88 20.02
CA HIS A 330 8.45 6.61 21.13
C HIS A 330 8.75 8.11 21.09
N ASP A 331 9.81 8.50 20.35
CA ASP A 331 10.29 9.88 20.21
C ASP A 331 9.69 10.59 18.96
N ALA A 332 8.73 9.95 18.29
CA ALA A 332 8.08 10.56 17.13
C ALA A 332 7.34 11.85 17.52
N ASP A 333 7.43 12.86 16.67
CA ASP A 333 6.68 14.10 16.83
C ASP A 333 5.17 13.86 16.60
N TRP A 334 4.45 13.73 17.69
CA TRP A 334 3.00 13.54 17.70
C TRP A 334 2.20 14.82 17.42
N SER A 335 2.87 15.98 17.30
CA SER A 335 2.20 17.25 17.01
C SER A 335 1.56 17.28 15.62
N ILE A 336 2.16 16.54 14.67
CA ILE A 336 1.62 16.39 13.30
C ILE A 336 0.58 15.27 13.27
N GLY A 337 0.84 14.16 13.95
CA GLY A 337 -0.03 12.99 13.97
C GLY A 337 0.73 11.67 14.13
N TYR A 338 0.01 10.58 13.89
CA TYR A 338 0.56 9.23 13.94
C TYR A 338 1.11 8.78 12.58
N ASN A 339 2.41 8.57 12.48
CA ASN A 339 3.02 7.93 11.32
C ASN A 339 2.78 6.42 11.37
N PHE A 340 2.06 5.91 10.37
CA PHE A 340 1.66 4.50 10.33
C PHE A 340 2.62 3.59 9.55
N GLU A 341 3.91 3.93 9.51
CA GLU A 341 4.94 3.08 8.86
C GLU A 341 4.98 1.66 9.44
N TRP A 342 4.69 1.50 10.72
CA TRP A 342 4.61 0.21 11.39
C TRP A 342 3.20 -0.38 11.50
N GLY A 343 2.22 0.26 10.88
CA GLY A 343 0.84 -0.23 10.82
C GLY A 343 -0.20 0.73 11.37
N VAL A 344 -1.44 0.51 10.95
CA VAL A 344 -2.63 1.20 11.45
C VAL A 344 -3.29 0.33 12.51
N PRO A 345 -3.53 0.84 13.73
CA PRO A 345 -4.22 0.08 14.78
C PRO A 345 -5.68 -0.20 14.39
N VAL A 346 -6.15 -1.39 14.71
CA VAL A 346 -7.56 -1.76 14.57
C VAL A 346 -8.40 -1.21 15.73
N ASP A 347 -9.71 -1.11 15.51
CA ASP A 347 -10.66 -0.74 16.56
C ASP A 347 -11.03 -1.94 17.43
N ILE A 348 -11.03 -3.14 16.82
CA ILE A 348 -11.33 -4.40 17.49
C ILE A 348 -10.25 -5.42 17.12
N LYS A 349 -9.35 -5.69 18.06
CA LYS A 349 -8.30 -6.71 17.86
C LYS A 349 -8.86 -8.10 18.10
N ILE A 350 -8.60 -9.01 17.16
CA ILE A 350 -8.95 -10.43 17.25
C ILE A 350 -7.75 -11.26 16.82
N ASP A 351 -7.30 -12.11 17.71
CA ASP A 351 -6.29 -13.10 17.39
C ASP A 351 -6.98 -14.36 16.83
N MET A 352 -6.62 -14.75 15.62
CA MET A 352 -7.15 -15.92 14.97
C MET A 352 -6.28 -17.14 15.27
N ASN A 353 -6.89 -18.18 15.84
CA ASN A 353 -6.24 -19.47 15.97
C ASN A 353 -6.36 -20.25 14.66
N LEU A 354 -5.31 -20.32 13.86
CA LEU A 354 -5.29 -21.06 12.59
C LEU A 354 -5.37 -22.59 12.76
N ALA A 355 -5.21 -23.12 13.97
CA ALA A 355 -5.44 -24.54 14.25
C ALA A 355 -6.95 -24.86 14.31
N ASP A 356 -7.80 -23.89 14.66
CA ASP A 356 -9.25 -24.01 14.56
C ASP A 356 -9.69 -23.73 13.12
N ARG A 357 -9.86 -24.77 12.32
CA ARG A 357 -10.31 -24.69 10.94
C ARG A 357 -11.84 -24.73 10.78
N SER A 358 -12.59 -24.61 11.85
CA SER A 358 -14.05 -24.65 11.82
C SER A 358 -14.71 -23.32 11.49
N ARG A 359 -13.99 -22.20 11.73
CA ARG A 359 -14.49 -20.82 11.57
C ARG A 359 -13.36 -19.82 11.43
N ASP A 360 -13.72 -18.64 10.95
CA ASP A 360 -12.87 -17.45 10.96
C ASP A 360 -13.33 -16.50 12.07
N ALA A 361 -12.59 -16.45 13.17
CA ALA A 361 -12.96 -15.65 14.35
C ALA A 361 -13.09 -14.14 14.03
N ILE A 362 -12.34 -13.65 13.06
CA ILE A 362 -12.38 -12.24 12.63
C ILE A 362 -13.70 -11.96 11.88
N ILE A 363 -14.11 -12.87 10.98
CA ILE A 363 -15.42 -12.75 10.28
C ILE A 363 -16.58 -12.87 11.28
N GLU A 364 -16.52 -13.82 12.21
CA GLU A 364 -17.58 -13.96 13.24
C GLU A 364 -17.70 -12.68 14.09
N ARG A 365 -16.57 -12.09 14.49
CA ARG A 365 -16.56 -10.82 15.25
C ARG A 365 -17.07 -9.65 14.41
N ALA A 366 -16.78 -9.64 13.11
CA ALA A 366 -17.32 -8.64 12.20
C ALA A 366 -18.84 -8.75 12.07
N VAL A 367 -19.40 -9.96 11.92
CA VAL A 367 -20.84 -10.19 11.89
C VAL A 367 -21.50 -9.74 13.20
N GLU A 368 -20.88 -10.02 14.35
CA GLU A 368 -21.37 -9.55 15.66
C GLU A 368 -21.41 -8.02 15.75
N TYR A 369 -20.32 -7.34 15.33
CA TYR A 369 -20.28 -5.88 15.27
C TYR A 369 -21.37 -5.32 14.35
N LEU A 370 -21.56 -5.88 13.16
CA LEU A 370 -22.59 -5.43 12.23
C LEU A 370 -23.98 -5.60 12.82
N ALA A 371 -24.24 -6.66 13.57
CA ALA A 371 -25.52 -6.95 14.21
C ALA A 371 -25.81 -6.04 15.41
N THR A 372 -24.80 -5.76 16.26
CA THR A 372 -25.00 -5.14 17.58
C THR A 372 -24.45 -3.71 17.68
N GLY A 373 -23.43 -3.38 16.89
CA GLY A 373 -22.68 -2.12 16.97
C GLY A 373 -21.58 -2.10 18.03
N ARG A 374 -21.34 -3.25 18.68
CA ARG A 374 -20.35 -3.37 19.77
C ARG A 374 -19.22 -4.29 19.38
#